data_95ae042f16721dc29af64657bcf75ad1
#
_entry.id   95ae042f16721dc29af64657bcf75ad1
#
_cell.length_a   1.000
_cell.length_b   1.000
_cell.length_c   1.000
_cell.angle_alpha   90.00
_cell.angle_beta   90.00
_cell.angle_gamma   90.00
#
_symmetry.space_group_name_H-M   'P 1'
#
loop_
_entity.id
_entity.type
_entity.pdbx_description
1 polymer ?
#
loop_
_entity_poly.entity_id
_entity_poly.type
_entity_poly.pdbx_seq_one_letter_code
_entity_poly.pdbx_strand_id
1 'polypeptide(L)'
;MGFTSYDDLISEITAGKYLRRDSSKLTSPVHTAGGWHLLAGLGGYPNATTFPSAQDLVFQACTETGGDAASATILGIQHGGVVTPDTKHIINVGASIVAAAGAPWQAKLVDIQGYYKMSTTNVTGTGSRTCINSNTFTASSSSGLLLTYTNDFNTFTRVRFTNSGGALPTGLSTATDYWIVRVSATTCRVATSLANAIAGTVIAYTDAGTGTHTMMCYPRYDNGVGCEAFFVSQTAPSTGGPNLTASAYDDVASTPGAGTRSFQGTPGMNAAADAYATRILHSGNAAGKYGPFLPRQAGDTGVARVNSFTWSGGTAYTGTGVVALVIARPLLDLHIPATGVWSERDLVNQLPSMPRVLDGACLAWMVFGTGATTANSPFTSAIDFAWG
;
A
#
# COMPACT_ATOMS: atom_id res chain seq x y z
N MET A 1 1.05 12.39 21.22
CA MET A 1 -0.02 11.64 21.92
C MET A 1 -1.32 11.97 21.22
N GLY A 2 -2.26 11.05 21.10
CA GLY A 2 -3.57 11.38 20.53
C GLY A 2 -4.46 12.11 21.53
N PHE A 3 -5.67 12.47 21.11
CA PHE A 3 -6.63 13.18 21.94
C PHE A 3 -6.98 12.43 23.22
N THR A 4 -7.03 13.14 24.34
CA THR A 4 -7.35 12.60 25.66
C THR A 4 -8.81 12.83 26.05
N SER A 5 -9.48 13.79 25.43
CA SER A 5 -10.86 14.16 25.66
C SER A 5 -11.46 14.89 24.44
N TYR A 6 -12.77 15.14 24.47
CA TYR A 6 -13.45 15.96 23.46
C TYR A 6 -13.00 17.42 23.52
N ASP A 7 -12.76 17.95 24.70
CA ASP A 7 -12.28 19.33 24.86
C ASP A 7 -10.89 19.49 24.27
N ASP A 8 -10.03 18.49 24.43
CA ASP A 8 -8.72 18.43 23.81
C ASP A 8 -8.82 18.43 22.28
N LEU A 9 -9.66 17.57 21.71
CA LEU A 9 -9.94 17.55 20.27
C LEU A 9 -10.45 18.90 19.75
N ILE A 10 -11.39 19.52 20.45
CA ILE A 10 -11.95 20.84 20.07
C ILE A 10 -10.86 21.92 20.14
N SER A 11 -10.02 21.88 21.17
CA SER A 11 -8.89 22.80 21.31
C SER A 11 -7.91 22.70 20.15
N GLU A 12 -7.52 21.48 19.77
CA GLU A 12 -6.59 21.25 18.67
C GLU A 12 -7.20 21.64 17.30
N ILE A 13 -8.47 21.35 17.07
CA ILE A 13 -9.18 21.82 15.87
C ILE A 13 -9.22 23.36 15.83
N THR A 14 -9.51 24.01 16.94
CA THR A 14 -9.54 25.48 17.06
C THR A 14 -8.15 26.09 16.83
N ALA A 15 -7.09 25.37 17.22
CA ALA A 15 -5.72 25.74 16.95
C ALA A 15 -5.29 25.54 15.48
N GLY A 16 -6.20 25.09 14.61
CA GLY A 16 -5.96 24.88 13.18
C GLY A 16 -5.40 23.49 12.83
N LYS A 17 -5.39 22.57 13.77
CA LYS A 17 -4.93 21.19 13.54
C LYS A 17 -6.07 20.31 12.99
N TYR A 18 -6.62 20.74 11.88
CA TYR A 18 -7.73 20.11 11.19
C TYR A 18 -7.54 20.21 9.69
N LEU A 19 -7.97 19.17 8.97
CA LEU A 19 -7.93 19.13 7.52
C LEU A 19 -9.10 18.32 6.99
N ARG A 20 -9.87 18.89 6.06
CA ARG A 20 -10.82 18.12 5.23
C ARG A 20 -10.23 17.87 3.85
N ARG A 21 -10.38 16.65 3.38
CA ARG A 21 -10.00 16.26 2.01
C ARG A 21 -11.18 15.62 1.29
N ASP A 22 -11.56 16.25 0.20
CA ASP A 22 -12.51 15.68 -0.73
C ASP A 22 -11.76 14.90 -1.81
N SER A 23 -12.36 13.82 -2.27
CA SER A 23 -11.86 13.05 -3.41
C SER A 23 -13.00 12.64 -4.32
N SER A 24 -12.71 12.51 -5.60
CA SER A 24 -13.66 12.03 -6.60
C SER A 24 -12.93 11.10 -7.56
N LYS A 25 -13.34 9.86 -7.63
CA LYS A 25 -12.78 8.85 -8.53
C LYS A 25 -13.81 8.44 -9.56
N LEU A 26 -13.41 8.39 -10.81
CA LEU A 26 -14.26 7.92 -11.89
C LEU A 26 -14.14 6.40 -12.04
N THR A 27 -15.26 5.71 -12.11
CA THR A 27 -15.30 4.25 -12.35
C THR A 27 -15.17 3.97 -13.86
N SER A 28 -14.01 4.25 -14.40
CA SER A 28 -13.67 3.84 -15.77
C SER A 28 -12.47 2.92 -15.70
N PRO A 29 -12.60 1.68 -16.05
CA PRO A 29 -13.74 0.96 -16.64
C PRO A 29 -14.87 0.65 -15.65
N VAL A 30 -15.98 0.13 -16.18
CA VAL A 30 -17.18 -0.25 -15.43
C VAL A 30 -16.85 -1.25 -14.32
N HIS A 31 -17.29 -1.00 -13.09
CA HIS A 31 -17.19 -1.97 -12.00
C HIS A 31 -18.26 -3.05 -12.14
N THR A 32 -17.87 -4.30 -12.01
CA THR A 32 -18.80 -5.44 -12.07
C THR A 32 -19.52 -5.65 -10.76
N ALA A 33 -20.79 -6.05 -10.82
CA ALA A 33 -21.54 -6.46 -9.65
C ALA A 33 -20.87 -7.64 -8.91
N GLY A 34 -20.88 -7.60 -7.59
CA GLY A 34 -20.30 -8.64 -6.74
C GLY A 34 -18.79 -8.70 -6.73
N GLY A 35 -18.11 -7.62 -7.10
CA GLY A 35 -16.65 -7.52 -7.10
C GLY A 35 -16.12 -6.39 -6.24
N TRP A 36 -14.94 -6.58 -5.67
CA TRP A 36 -14.15 -5.52 -5.05
C TRP A 36 -13.29 -4.81 -6.08
N HIS A 37 -13.14 -3.51 -5.95
CA HIS A 37 -12.31 -2.67 -6.81
C HIS A 37 -11.47 -1.72 -5.98
N LEU A 38 -10.19 -1.53 -6.36
CA LEU A 38 -9.29 -0.54 -5.77
C LEU A 38 -9.35 0.74 -6.59
N LEU A 39 -9.69 1.86 -5.98
CA LEU A 39 -9.85 3.13 -6.69
C LEU A 39 -8.55 3.92 -6.89
N ALA A 40 -7.43 3.47 -6.33
CA ALA A 40 -6.16 4.20 -6.35
C ALA A 40 -5.64 4.52 -7.76
N GLY A 41 -5.85 3.66 -8.73
CA GLY A 41 -5.38 3.84 -10.11
C GLY A 41 -6.37 4.49 -11.07
N LEU A 42 -7.52 4.98 -10.60
CA LEU A 42 -8.58 5.52 -11.44
C LEU A 42 -8.45 7.02 -11.67
N GLY A 43 -9.01 7.50 -12.78
CA GLY A 43 -9.16 8.93 -13.09
C GLY A 43 -9.94 9.67 -12.01
N GLY A 44 -9.76 10.98 -11.94
CA GLY A 44 -10.41 11.85 -10.97
C GLY A 44 -9.45 12.57 -10.05
N TYR A 45 -9.92 13.02 -8.90
CA TYR A 45 -9.12 13.69 -7.90
C TYR A 45 -8.97 12.83 -6.63
N PRO A 46 -7.77 12.64 -6.05
CA PRO A 46 -6.47 12.99 -6.62
C PRO A 46 -6.23 12.29 -7.96
N ASN A 47 -5.41 12.91 -8.80
CA ASN A 47 -5.18 12.42 -10.16
C ASN A 47 -4.82 10.94 -10.21
N ALA A 48 -5.27 10.27 -11.29
CA ALA A 48 -4.83 8.93 -11.56
C ALA A 48 -3.32 8.91 -11.78
N THR A 49 -2.66 8.02 -11.08
CA THR A 49 -1.40 7.52 -11.56
C THR A 49 -1.59 6.11 -12.04
N THR A 50 -1.01 5.83 -13.18
CA THR A 50 -0.75 4.44 -13.55
C THR A 50 0.09 3.82 -12.43
N PHE A 51 -0.32 2.67 -11.95
CA PHE A 51 0.56 1.87 -11.10
C PHE A 51 1.91 1.72 -11.80
N PRO A 52 3.04 1.83 -11.09
CA PRO A 52 4.36 1.84 -11.70
C PRO A 52 4.56 0.65 -12.62
N SER A 53 5.08 0.92 -13.80
CA SER A 53 5.17 -0.10 -14.84
C SER A 53 6.30 -1.10 -14.68
N ALA A 54 7.32 -0.81 -13.90
CA ALA A 54 8.59 -1.53 -13.94
C ALA A 54 9.16 -2.00 -12.59
N GLN A 55 8.67 -1.57 -11.44
CA GLN A 55 9.33 -1.79 -10.15
C GLN A 55 8.38 -2.26 -9.07
N ASP A 56 8.93 -3.00 -8.08
CA ASP A 56 8.27 -3.23 -6.83
C ASP A 56 8.27 -1.91 -6.04
N LEU A 57 7.09 -1.35 -5.76
CA LEU A 57 6.93 -0.25 -4.84
C LEU A 57 6.81 -0.80 -3.43
N VAL A 58 7.93 -0.98 -2.78
CA VAL A 58 7.95 -1.56 -1.46
C VAL A 58 7.93 -0.44 -0.43
N PHE A 59 6.83 -0.37 0.34
CA PHE A 59 6.67 0.48 1.51
C PHE A 59 6.93 1.99 1.31
N GLN A 60 6.60 2.51 0.12
CA GLN A 60 6.73 3.92 -0.17
C GLN A 60 5.77 4.76 0.70
N ALA A 61 6.24 5.90 1.20
CA ALA A 61 5.39 6.91 1.79
C ALA A 61 4.82 7.84 0.71
N CYS A 62 3.54 8.21 0.85
CA CYS A 62 2.93 9.30 0.09
C CYS A 62 3.21 10.64 0.78
N THR A 63 3.68 11.61 0.04
CA THR A 63 3.92 12.96 0.53
C THR A 63 2.94 13.93 -0.11
N GLU A 64 2.65 15.05 0.58
CA GLU A 64 1.76 16.10 0.06
C GLU A 64 2.28 16.75 -1.24
N THR A 65 3.59 16.76 -1.41
CA THR A 65 4.26 17.40 -2.54
C THR A 65 4.37 16.51 -3.77
N GLY A 66 3.75 15.33 -3.73
CA GLY A 66 3.96 14.30 -4.73
C GLY A 66 5.22 13.49 -4.43
N GLY A 67 5.23 12.24 -4.83
CA GLY A 67 6.45 11.44 -4.75
C GLY A 67 7.47 11.94 -5.76
N ASP A 68 8.64 11.36 -5.68
CA ASP A 68 9.72 11.58 -6.64
C ASP A 68 9.19 11.50 -8.09
N ALA A 69 9.37 12.55 -8.87
CA ALA A 69 8.95 12.61 -10.28
C ALA A 69 9.61 11.53 -11.16
N ALA A 70 10.69 10.91 -10.68
CA ALA A 70 11.37 9.80 -11.33
C ALA A 70 10.77 8.42 -10.97
N SER A 71 9.93 8.34 -9.93
CA SER A 71 9.27 7.12 -9.49
C SER A 71 7.77 7.31 -9.66
N ALA A 72 7.13 6.48 -10.48
CA ALA A 72 5.69 6.53 -10.66
C ALA A 72 4.98 6.34 -9.30
N THR A 73 4.39 7.40 -8.81
CA THR A 73 3.90 7.55 -7.46
C THR A 73 2.55 6.87 -7.31
N ILE A 74 2.36 6.08 -6.28
CA ILE A 74 1.00 5.76 -5.83
C ILE A 74 0.44 7.04 -5.22
N LEU A 75 -0.53 7.66 -5.91
CA LEU A 75 -1.22 8.81 -5.37
C LEU A 75 -2.32 8.34 -4.42
N GLY A 76 -2.04 8.44 -3.14
CA GLY A 76 -3.04 8.35 -2.09
C GLY A 76 -3.84 9.66 -1.97
N ILE A 77 -4.95 9.58 -1.25
CA ILE A 77 -5.67 10.77 -0.78
C ILE A 77 -4.74 11.51 0.19
N GLN A 78 -4.50 12.79 -0.08
CA GLN A 78 -3.68 13.64 0.77
C GLN A 78 -4.32 13.80 2.15
N HIS A 79 -3.50 13.80 3.20
CA HIS A 79 -3.97 13.79 4.58
C HIS A 79 -3.26 14.83 5.49
N GLY A 80 -2.58 15.83 4.89
CA GLY A 80 -1.88 16.88 5.63
C GLY A 80 -0.42 16.57 5.95
N GLY A 81 0.18 15.58 5.26
CA GLY A 81 1.62 15.31 5.34
C GLY A 81 2.11 14.88 6.72
N VAL A 82 3.32 15.30 7.06
CA VAL A 82 3.98 14.98 8.34
C VAL A 82 3.48 15.91 9.43
N VAL A 83 2.95 15.36 10.51
CA VAL A 83 2.50 16.10 11.69
C VAL A 83 3.27 15.73 12.97
N THR A 84 4.17 14.75 12.90
CA THR A 84 5.00 14.36 14.05
C THR A 84 5.66 15.57 14.73
N PRO A 85 5.59 15.74 16.06
CA PRO A 85 5.28 14.71 17.07
C PRO A 85 3.78 14.46 17.34
N ASP A 86 2.86 15.21 16.74
CA ASP A 86 1.43 15.00 16.91
C ASP A 86 0.97 13.68 16.32
N THR A 87 -0.19 13.19 16.72
CA THR A 87 -0.81 11.97 16.21
C THR A 87 -2.07 12.33 15.43
N LYS A 88 -2.11 11.96 14.15
CA LYS A 88 -3.23 12.22 13.25
C LYS A 88 -4.28 11.12 13.31
N HIS A 89 -5.54 11.52 13.35
CA HIS A 89 -6.70 10.63 13.35
C HIS A 89 -7.72 11.04 12.30
N ILE A 90 -8.50 10.06 11.82
CA ILE A 90 -9.71 10.32 11.06
C ILE A 90 -10.83 10.54 12.06
N ILE A 91 -11.50 11.68 11.99
CA ILE A 91 -12.59 12.06 12.87
C ILE A 91 -13.97 11.93 12.21
N ASN A 92 -14.02 12.05 10.89
CA ASN A 92 -15.25 11.85 10.11
C ASN A 92 -14.93 11.37 8.71
N VAL A 93 -15.85 10.61 8.13
CA VAL A 93 -15.74 10.13 6.75
C VAL A 93 -17.11 10.05 6.11
N GLY A 94 -17.21 10.54 4.87
CA GLY A 94 -18.42 10.42 4.08
C GLY A 94 -18.09 9.99 2.65
N ALA A 95 -19.02 9.28 2.01
CA ALA A 95 -18.91 8.93 0.61
C ALA A 95 -20.26 8.68 -0.05
N SER A 96 -20.28 8.82 -1.37
CA SER A 96 -21.36 8.39 -2.23
C SER A 96 -20.82 7.78 -3.52
N ILE A 97 -21.63 6.96 -4.17
CA ILE A 97 -21.31 6.40 -5.48
C ILE A 97 -22.52 6.53 -6.39
N VAL A 98 -22.29 6.88 -7.65
CA VAL A 98 -23.31 6.81 -8.68
C VAL A 98 -23.16 5.50 -9.43
N ALA A 99 -24.21 4.71 -9.52
CA ALA A 99 -24.21 3.41 -10.20
C ALA A 99 -25.48 3.23 -11.03
N ALA A 100 -25.44 2.32 -11.98
CA ALA A 100 -26.58 2.07 -12.88
C ALA A 100 -27.79 1.44 -12.18
N ALA A 101 -27.55 0.71 -11.08
CA ALA A 101 -28.58 0.05 -10.30
C ALA A 101 -28.48 0.42 -8.81
N GLY A 102 -29.63 0.67 -8.18
CA GLY A 102 -29.72 0.98 -6.77
C GLY A 102 -29.43 -0.25 -5.91
N ALA A 103 -28.21 -0.40 -5.52
CA ALA A 103 -27.76 -1.52 -4.68
C ALA A 103 -26.91 -0.97 -3.53
N PRO A 104 -26.88 -1.64 -2.36
CA PRO A 104 -25.99 -1.25 -1.31
C PRO A 104 -24.54 -1.47 -1.72
N TRP A 105 -23.68 -0.56 -1.28
CA TRP A 105 -22.24 -0.59 -1.50
C TRP A 105 -21.50 -0.63 -0.17
N GLN A 106 -20.35 -1.25 -0.18
CA GLN A 106 -19.39 -1.18 0.91
C GLN A 106 -18.13 -0.48 0.41
N ALA A 107 -17.60 0.40 1.22
CA ALA A 107 -16.33 1.04 0.97
C ALA A 107 -15.39 0.75 2.15
N LYS A 108 -14.13 0.45 1.86
CA LYS A 108 -13.07 0.31 2.85
C LYS A 108 -12.00 1.33 2.55
N LEU A 109 -11.65 2.14 3.55
CA LEU A 109 -10.47 2.98 3.47
C LEU A 109 -9.26 2.17 3.92
N VAL A 110 -8.24 2.15 3.09
CA VAL A 110 -6.99 1.43 3.36
C VAL A 110 -5.78 2.35 3.21
N ASP A 111 -4.73 2.08 3.96
CA ASP A 111 -3.41 2.67 3.75
C ASP A 111 -2.52 1.65 3.03
N ILE A 112 -2.18 1.90 1.78
CA ILE A 112 -1.33 1.04 0.96
C ILE A 112 0.11 1.13 1.49
N GLN A 113 0.66 -0.04 1.85
CA GLN A 113 2.01 -0.17 2.40
C GLN A 113 3.03 -0.56 1.34
N GLY A 114 2.68 -1.50 0.48
CA GLY A 114 3.58 -2.05 -0.50
C GLY A 114 2.84 -2.62 -1.70
N TYR A 115 3.57 -2.77 -2.78
CA TYR A 115 3.03 -3.14 -4.05
C TYR A 115 4.06 -3.96 -4.84
N TYR A 116 3.69 -5.18 -5.22
CA TYR A 116 4.53 -6.09 -5.99
C TYR A 116 3.85 -6.41 -7.31
N LYS A 117 4.45 -5.96 -8.40
CA LYS A 117 3.91 -6.17 -9.73
C LYS A 117 4.43 -7.45 -10.37
N MET A 118 3.56 -8.19 -11.02
CA MET A 118 3.91 -9.27 -11.92
C MET A 118 3.53 -8.88 -13.35
N SER A 119 4.52 -8.73 -14.22
CA SER A 119 4.27 -8.62 -15.65
C SER A 119 3.95 -10.00 -16.21
N THR A 120 2.85 -10.09 -16.92
CA THR A 120 2.31 -11.37 -17.39
C THR A 120 2.72 -11.74 -18.81
N THR A 121 3.66 -11.03 -19.40
CA THR A 121 4.13 -11.33 -20.76
C THR A 121 4.64 -12.77 -20.95
N ASN A 122 4.78 -13.54 -19.87
CA ASN A 122 5.40 -14.86 -19.91
C ASN A 122 4.71 -15.94 -19.05
N VAL A 123 3.45 -15.83 -18.68
CA VAL A 123 2.82 -16.91 -17.91
C VAL A 123 2.09 -17.88 -18.84
N THR A 124 2.81 -18.55 -19.69
CA THR A 124 2.40 -19.84 -20.27
C THR A 124 2.73 -20.92 -19.26
N GLY A 125 1.71 -21.41 -18.53
CA GLY A 125 1.88 -22.51 -17.59
C GLY A 125 2.08 -22.06 -16.14
N THR A 126 3.30 -21.90 -15.69
CA THR A 126 3.64 -21.53 -14.30
C THR A 126 4.58 -20.33 -14.29
N GLY A 127 4.20 -19.28 -13.59
CA GLY A 127 5.03 -18.09 -13.40
C GLY A 127 5.27 -17.82 -11.92
N SER A 128 6.52 -17.66 -11.53
CA SER A 128 6.92 -17.32 -10.18
C SER A 128 7.50 -15.90 -10.12
N ARG A 129 7.20 -15.19 -9.05
CA ARG A 129 7.77 -13.91 -8.73
C ARG A 129 8.45 -13.97 -7.36
N THR A 130 9.74 -13.65 -7.32
CA THR A 130 10.43 -13.33 -6.07
C THR A 130 10.30 -11.83 -5.82
N CYS A 131 9.83 -11.45 -4.65
CA CYS A 131 9.64 -10.07 -4.26
C CYS A 131 10.92 -9.51 -3.65
N ILE A 132 11.27 -8.28 -4.01
CA ILE A 132 12.51 -7.66 -3.55
C ILE A 132 12.20 -6.83 -2.30
N ASN A 133 12.58 -7.35 -1.14
CA ASN A 133 12.35 -6.71 0.16
C ASN A 133 13.64 -6.20 0.82
N SER A 134 14.78 -6.57 0.27
CA SER A 134 16.09 -6.22 0.84
C SER A 134 17.12 -5.99 -0.24
N ASN A 135 18.14 -5.21 0.10
CA ASN A 135 19.33 -4.98 -0.71
C ASN A 135 20.59 -5.14 0.12
N THR A 136 21.59 -5.82 -0.41
CA THR A 136 22.94 -5.62 0.07
C THR A 136 23.45 -4.28 -0.43
N PHE A 137 24.24 -3.59 0.38
CA PHE A 137 24.78 -2.28 0.00
C PHE A 137 26.24 -2.11 0.43
N THR A 138 26.89 -1.18 -0.20
CA THR A 138 28.19 -0.66 0.20
C THR A 138 28.09 0.82 0.47
N ALA A 139 28.79 1.30 1.48
CA ALA A 139 28.87 2.73 1.78
C ALA A 139 30.18 3.29 1.21
N SER A 140 30.11 4.46 0.63
CA SER A 140 31.30 5.16 0.11
C SER A 140 31.73 6.25 1.08
N SER A 141 32.90 6.09 1.70
CA SER A 141 33.49 7.12 2.54
C SER A 141 33.98 8.33 1.76
N SER A 142 34.27 8.17 0.45
CA SER A 142 34.89 9.22 -0.37
C SER A 142 33.90 10.13 -1.09
N SER A 143 32.70 9.65 -1.38
CA SER A 143 31.65 10.45 -2.05
C SER A 143 30.62 11.04 -1.08
N GLY A 144 30.89 10.96 0.19
CA GLY A 144 30.09 11.48 1.27
C GLY A 144 28.61 11.13 1.16
N LEU A 145 28.18 10.05 1.81
CA LEU A 145 26.76 9.85 2.07
C LEU A 145 25.98 9.03 1.03
N LEU A 146 26.63 8.29 0.13
CA LEU A 146 25.93 7.41 -0.81
C LEU A 146 26.05 5.95 -0.38
N LEU A 147 24.90 5.28 -0.32
CA LEU A 147 24.80 3.84 -0.25
C LEU A 147 24.58 3.31 -1.67
N THR A 148 25.41 2.38 -2.10
CA THR A 148 25.29 1.74 -3.42
C THR A 148 24.67 0.37 -3.26
N TYR A 149 23.62 0.06 -4.02
CA TYR A 149 22.84 -1.16 -3.93
C TYR A 149 22.44 -1.69 -5.33
N THR A 150 21.90 -2.89 -5.38
CA THR A 150 21.60 -3.58 -6.65
C THR A 150 20.20 -3.31 -7.17
N ASN A 151 19.20 -3.33 -6.28
CA ASN A 151 17.80 -3.22 -6.65
C ASN A 151 17.24 -1.85 -6.28
N ASP A 152 16.59 -1.19 -7.21
CA ASP A 152 16.08 0.16 -7.05
C ASP A 152 14.97 0.21 -5.97
N PHE A 153 15.20 0.99 -4.93
CA PHE A 153 14.21 1.32 -3.90
C PHE A 153 13.71 2.74 -4.09
N ASN A 154 12.42 2.93 -3.91
CA ASN A 154 11.82 4.25 -4.07
C ASN A 154 12.21 5.21 -2.94
N THR A 155 12.24 6.51 -3.25
CA THR A 155 12.36 7.56 -2.24
C THR A 155 11.25 7.39 -1.18
N PHE A 156 11.60 7.67 0.07
CA PHE A 156 10.75 7.55 1.26
C PHE A 156 10.37 6.12 1.68
N THR A 157 10.98 5.10 1.08
CA THR A 157 10.87 3.73 1.61
C THR A 157 11.49 3.67 2.99
N ARG A 158 10.75 3.11 3.97
CA ARG A 158 11.26 2.87 5.32
C ARG A 158 12.11 1.61 5.34
N VAL A 159 13.32 1.70 5.88
CA VAL A 159 14.28 0.60 5.94
C VAL A 159 14.93 0.48 7.31
N ARG A 160 15.38 -0.72 7.63
CA ARG A 160 16.34 -1.02 8.72
C ARG A 160 17.58 -1.68 8.15
N PHE A 161 18.67 -1.53 8.86
CA PHE A 161 19.94 -2.14 8.50
C PHE A 161 20.23 -3.36 9.34
N THR A 162 20.85 -4.35 8.69
CA THR A 162 21.49 -5.46 9.37
C THR A 162 22.92 -5.58 8.87
N ASN A 163 23.78 -6.23 9.67
CA ASN A 163 25.16 -6.49 9.29
C ASN A 163 25.56 -7.91 9.68
N SER A 164 26.38 -8.53 8.87
CA SER A 164 26.95 -9.85 9.11
C SER A 164 28.46 -9.80 8.99
N GLY A 165 29.15 -10.24 10.04
CA GLY A 165 30.60 -10.36 10.05
C GLY A 165 31.38 -9.06 10.27
N GLY A 166 30.75 -8.02 10.87
CA GLY A 166 31.43 -6.76 11.13
C GLY A 166 30.56 -5.69 11.77
N ALA A 167 30.77 -4.42 11.42
CA ALA A 167 30.04 -3.26 11.92
C ALA A 167 29.45 -2.44 10.76
N LEU A 168 28.24 -1.90 10.98
CA LEU A 168 27.66 -0.90 10.05
C LEU A 168 28.57 0.34 9.96
N PRO A 169 28.47 1.11 8.84
CA PRO A 169 29.09 2.43 8.77
C PRO A 169 28.73 3.29 9.98
N THR A 170 29.69 4.05 10.48
CA THR A 170 29.49 4.94 11.64
C THR A 170 28.36 5.94 11.37
N GLY A 171 27.39 6.01 12.26
CA GLY A 171 26.15 6.80 12.13
C GLY A 171 24.93 5.98 11.76
N LEU A 172 25.09 4.72 11.35
CA LEU A 172 23.99 3.78 11.11
C LEU A 172 23.85 2.79 12.26
N SER A 173 22.61 2.37 12.53
CA SER A 173 22.26 1.43 13.60
C SER A 173 21.26 0.38 13.11
N THR A 174 21.35 -0.83 13.64
CA THR A 174 20.39 -1.91 13.36
C THR A 174 19.05 -1.73 14.06
N ALA A 175 19.00 -0.89 15.12
CA ALA A 175 17.79 -0.67 15.92
C ALA A 175 16.97 0.56 15.48
N THR A 176 17.43 1.26 14.45
CA THR A 176 16.82 2.52 14.00
C THR A 176 16.16 2.36 12.65
N ASP A 177 14.99 2.98 12.50
CA ASP A 177 14.33 3.13 11.21
C ASP A 177 14.93 4.30 10.43
N TYR A 178 15.09 4.10 9.14
CA TYR A 178 15.58 5.11 8.22
C TYR A 178 14.64 5.24 7.02
N TRP A 179 14.70 6.38 6.36
CA TRP A 179 13.94 6.66 5.13
C TRP A 179 14.90 6.91 3.98
N ILE A 180 14.67 6.23 2.87
CA ILE A 180 15.50 6.36 1.67
C ILE A 180 15.27 7.73 1.03
N VAL A 181 16.36 8.38 0.67
CA VAL A 181 16.42 9.52 -0.25
C VAL A 181 17.16 9.04 -1.50
N ARG A 182 16.38 8.63 -2.50
CA ARG A 182 16.91 8.06 -3.74
C ARG A 182 17.69 9.09 -4.53
N VAL A 183 18.88 8.73 -4.98
CA VAL A 183 19.72 9.56 -5.86
C VAL A 183 19.72 9.01 -7.28
N SER A 184 19.79 7.68 -7.43
CA SER A 184 19.71 6.98 -8.71
C SER A 184 19.09 5.59 -8.52
N ALA A 185 18.98 4.81 -9.59
CA ALA A 185 18.52 3.42 -9.51
C ALA A 185 19.42 2.52 -8.64
N THR A 186 20.64 2.91 -8.41
CA THR A 186 21.64 2.11 -7.68
C THR A 186 22.27 2.84 -6.50
N THR A 187 21.84 4.07 -6.19
CA THR A 187 22.41 4.84 -5.08
C THR A 187 21.35 5.60 -4.32
N CYS A 188 21.48 5.63 -3.00
CA CYS A 188 20.62 6.44 -2.14
C CYS A 188 21.42 7.07 -0.98
N ARG A 189 20.74 7.97 -0.30
CA ARG A 189 21.06 8.47 1.03
C ARG A 189 19.96 8.03 1.97
N VAL A 190 20.16 8.21 3.26
CA VAL A 190 19.13 7.89 4.26
C VAL A 190 18.97 9.00 5.28
N ALA A 191 17.77 9.14 5.79
CA ALA A 191 17.39 10.11 6.81
C ALA A 191 16.80 9.39 8.02
N THR A 192 16.85 10.01 9.20
CA THR A 192 16.35 9.45 10.47
C THR A 192 14.83 9.59 10.64
N SER A 193 14.17 10.35 9.77
CA SER A 193 12.72 10.51 9.78
C SER A 193 12.20 10.81 8.37
N LEU A 194 10.90 10.59 8.15
CA LEU A 194 10.25 10.98 6.89
C LEU A 194 10.36 12.50 6.67
N ALA A 195 10.18 13.31 7.72
CA ALA A 195 10.32 14.78 7.63
C ALA A 195 11.71 15.17 7.14
N ASN A 196 12.76 14.57 7.70
CA ASN A 196 14.14 14.81 7.28
C ASN A 196 14.38 14.36 5.83
N ALA A 197 13.81 13.22 5.43
CA ALA A 197 13.92 12.73 4.05
C ALA A 197 13.25 13.70 3.05
N ILE A 198 12.08 14.24 3.38
CA ILE A 198 11.38 15.25 2.58
C ILE A 198 12.20 16.55 2.50
N ALA A 199 12.80 16.99 3.61
CA ALA A 199 13.65 18.16 3.67
C ALA A 199 15.04 17.95 3.03
N GLY A 200 15.38 16.72 2.62
CA GLY A 200 16.71 16.39 2.11
C GLY A 200 17.81 16.36 3.18
N THR A 201 17.43 16.37 4.46
CA THR A 201 18.36 16.23 5.59
C THR A 201 18.74 14.78 5.79
N VAL A 202 19.96 14.43 5.42
CA VAL A 202 20.44 13.05 5.40
C VAL A 202 21.53 12.82 6.45
N ILE A 203 21.74 11.55 6.82
CA ILE A 203 22.77 11.15 7.76
C ILE A 203 24.15 11.24 7.12
N ALA A 204 25.10 11.78 7.86
CA ALA A 204 26.51 11.67 7.55
C ALA A 204 27.06 10.38 8.16
N TYR A 205 27.78 9.59 7.39
CA TYR A 205 28.61 8.50 7.85
C TYR A 205 30.05 8.71 7.36
N THR A 206 31.00 8.26 8.16
CA THR A 206 32.43 8.64 7.99
C THR A 206 33.30 7.50 7.50
N ASP A 207 32.74 6.29 7.43
CA ASP A 207 33.47 5.08 7.01
C ASP A 207 32.54 4.14 6.22
N ALA A 208 33.10 3.13 5.62
CA ALA A 208 32.39 2.11 4.87
C ALA A 208 31.80 1.00 5.73
N GLY A 209 32.11 0.95 7.02
CA GLY A 209 31.83 -0.22 7.86
C GLY A 209 32.65 -1.44 7.45
N THR A 210 32.31 -2.59 8.03
CA THR A 210 32.94 -3.89 7.75
C THR A 210 31.91 -5.01 7.71
N GLY A 211 32.19 -6.05 6.92
CA GLY A 211 31.25 -7.16 6.74
C GLY A 211 30.24 -6.93 5.62
N THR A 212 29.15 -7.68 5.65
CA THR A 212 28.06 -7.58 4.66
C THR A 212 26.91 -6.79 5.25
N HIS A 213 26.63 -5.64 4.65
CA HIS A 213 25.52 -4.77 5.04
C HIS A 213 24.28 -5.07 4.21
N THR A 214 23.13 -5.14 4.88
CA THR A 214 21.83 -5.32 4.24
C THR A 214 20.85 -4.25 4.72
N MET A 215 20.15 -3.61 3.80
CA MET A 215 18.99 -2.78 4.09
C MET A 215 17.72 -3.57 3.78
N MET A 216 16.73 -3.50 4.64
CA MET A 216 15.48 -4.22 4.54
C MET A 216 14.29 -3.29 4.69
N CYS A 217 13.29 -3.44 3.81
CA CYS A 217 12.06 -2.66 3.85
C CYS A 217 11.13 -3.11 4.96
N TYR A 218 10.43 -2.16 5.56
CA TYR A 218 9.42 -2.40 6.60
C TYR A 218 8.16 -1.57 6.36
N PRO A 219 6.96 -2.15 6.65
CA PRO A 219 5.71 -1.39 6.64
C PRO A 219 5.73 -0.28 7.69
N ARG A 220 4.87 0.71 7.50
CA ARG A 220 4.71 1.83 8.44
C ARG A 220 4.11 1.41 9.78
N TYR A 221 3.23 0.39 9.81
CA TYR A 221 2.55 -0.09 11.01
C TYR A 221 3.30 -1.24 11.66
N ASP A 222 3.84 -1.06 12.85
CA ASP A 222 4.47 -2.05 13.73
C ASP A 222 4.94 -3.34 13.03
N ASN A 223 5.78 -3.19 12.01
CA ASN A 223 6.29 -4.26 11.15
C ASN A 223 5.20 -5.07 10.41
N GLY A 224 4.04 -4.48 10.17
CA GLY A 224 2.95 -5.11 9.41
C GLY A 224 1.77 -5.59 10.24
N VAL A 225 1.71 -5.29 11.54
CA VAL A 225 0.55 -5.62 12.38
C VAL A 225 -0.74 -5.11 11.75
N GLY A 226 -1.69 -6.01 11.56
CA GLY A 226 -3.00 -5.74 10.95
C GLY A 226 -2.94 -5.34 9.49
N CYS A 227 -1.78 -5.43 8.83
CA CYS A 227 -1.72 -5.34 7.38
C CYS A 227 -2.26 -6.61 6.75
N GLU A 228 -2.94 -6.45 5.64
CA GLU A 228 -3.56 -7.50 4.84
C GLU A 228 -3.00 -7.46 3.41
N ALA A 229 -3.12 -8.55 2.69
CA ALA A 229 -2.69 -8.63 1.30
C ALA A 229 -3.85 -8.94 0.37
N PHE A 230 -3.80 -8.44 -0.86
CA PHE A 230 -4.77 -8.75 -1.90
C PHE A 230 -4.13 -8.61 -3.29
N PHE A 231 -4.69 -9.32 -4.27
CA PHE A 231 -4.29 -9.15 -5.66
C PHE A 231 -5.23 -8.18 -6.37
N VAL A 232 -4.66 -7.28 -7.16
CA VAL A 232 -5.40 -6.39 -8.03
C VAL A 232 -5.02 -6.64 -9.49
N SER A 233 -6.02 -6.82 -10.35
CA SER A 233 -5.83 -6.84 -11.79
C SER A 233 -5.69 -5.41 -12.30
N GLN A 234 -4.62 -5.10 -13.00
CA GLN A 234 -4.42 -3.79 -13.63
C GLN A 234 -4.77 -3.78 -15.09
N THR A 235 -4.55 -4.88 -15.75
CA THR A 235 -4.93 -5.09 -17.15
C THR A 235 -5.55 -6.46 -17.26
N ALA A 236 -6.67 -6.55 -17.95
CA ALA A 236 -7.40 -7.80 -18.15
C ALA A 236 -6.54 -8.87 -18.80
N PRO A 237 -6.61 -10.12 -18.31
CA PRO A 237 -6.12 -11.25 -19.07
C PRO A 237 -6.98 -11.47 -20.31
N SER A 238 -6.37 -11.81 -21.44
CA SER A 238 -7.10 -12.02 -22.69
C SER A 238 -7.82 -13.37 -22.77
N THR A 239 -7.42 -14.36 -22.00
CA THR A 239 -8.02 -15.71 -21.96
C THR A 239 -7.77 -16.39 -20.63
N GLY A 240 -8.59 -17.36 -20.26
CA GLY A 240 -8.73 -18.13 -19.03
C GLY A 240 -7.57 -18.11 -18.04
N GLY A 241 -7.88 -17.92 -16.78
CA GLY A 241 -6.95 -17.39 -15.83
C GLY A 241 -6.15 -18.40 -15.02
N PRO A 242 -4.87 -18.13 -14.77
CA PRO A 242 -4.09 -18.87 -13.81
C PRO A 242 -4.61 -18.67 -12.38
N ASN A 243 -4.34 -19.64 -11.52
CA ASN A 243 -4.62 -19.59 -10.10
C ASN A 243 -3.31 -19.36 -9.32
N LEU A 244 -3.41 -18.70 -8.17
CA LEU A 244 -2.32 -18.65 -7.21
C LEU A 244 -2.11 -20.06 -6.66
N THR A 245 -0.92 -20.64 -6.84
CA THR A 245 -0.60 -22.01 -6.39
C THR A 245 0.39 -22.05 -5.25
N ALA A 246 1.19 -21.01 -5.11
CA ALA A 246 2.12 -20.87 -4.00
C ALA A 246 2.30 -19.40 -3.64
N SER A 247 2.53 -19.14 -2.38
CA SER A 247 2.88 -17.83 -1.88
C SER A 247 3.73 -17.96 -0.63
N ALA A 248 4.60 -17.00 -0.41
CA ALA A 248 5.42 -16.92 0.78
C ALA A 248 5.39 -15.49 1.31
N TYR A 249 5.04 -15.35 2.59
CA TYR A 249 5.05 -14.04 3.27
C TYR A 249 5.63 -14.21 4.69
N ASP A 250 6.04 -13.11 5.28
CA ASP A 250 6.46 -13.04 6.67
C ASP A 250 5.35 -12.41 7.52
N ASP A 251 5.01 -13.07 8.64
CA ASP A 251 4.21 -12.46 9.70
C ASP A 251 5.04 -11.46 10.49
N VAL A 252 4.37 -10.63 11.27
CA VAL A 252 4.93 -9.52 12.06
C VAL A 252 6.10 -9.93 12.97
N ALA A 253 6.02 -11.12 13.58
CA ALA A 253 7.00 -11.60 14.54
C ALA A 253 8.22 -12.28 13.90
N SER A 254 8.23 -12.50 12.57
CA SER A 254 9.27 -13.30 11.95
C SER A 254 10.50 -12.47 11.58
N THR A 255 11.67 -13.04 11.87
CA THR A 255 12.92 -12.60 11.25
C THR A 255 12.78 -12.78 9.74
N PRO A 256 13.28 -11.85 8.92
CA PRO A 256 13.18 -11.94 7.47
C PRO A 256 13.65 -13.29 6.93
N GLY A 257 12.76 -13.99 6.21
CA GLY A 257 13.03 -15.31 5.66
C GLY A 257 13.01 -16.48 6.67
N ALA A 258 12.83 -16.22 7.96
CA ALA A 258 12.67 -17.24 8.98
C ALA A 258 11.17 -17.41 9.29
N GLY A 259 10.58 -18.52 8.93
CA GLY A 259 9.18 -18.81 9.20
C GLY A 259 8.25 -18.36 8.08
N THR A 260 8.64 -18.67 6.85
CA THR A 260 7.82 -18.43 5.66
C THR A 260 6.40 -18.96 5.85
N ARG A 261 5.43 -18.08 5.79
CA ARG A 261 3.99 -18.36 5.84
C ARG A 261 3.44 -18.43 4.44
N SER A 262 2.31 -19.10 4.27
CA SER A 262 1.59 -19.17 3.00
C SER A 262 0.17 -18.67 3.16
N PHE A 263 -0.31 -17.84 2.21
CA PHE A 263 -1.71 -17.48 2.16
C PHE A 263 -2.57 -18.73 1.92
N GLN A 264 -3.69 -18.83 2.63
CA GLN A 264 -4.56 -20.00 2.60
C GLN A 264 -5.60 -19.96 1.46
N GLY A 265 -5.60 -18.91 0.66
CA GLY A 265 -6.48 -18.76 -0.49
C GLY A 265 -5.79 -19.12 -1.81
N THR A 266 -6.57 -19.56 -2.76
CA THR A 266 -6.14 -19.83 -4.14
C THR A 266 -6.90 -18.91 -5.12
N PRO A 267 -6.69 -17.59 -5.07
CA PRO A 267 -7.38 -16.69 -5.98
C PRO A 267 -7.07 -17.07 -7.42
N GLY A 268 -8.11 -17.05 -8.24
CA GLY A 268 -8.03 -17.33 -9.67
C GLY A 268 -8.39 -16.09 -10.47
N MET A 269 -7.75 -15.95 -11.63
CA MET A 269 -8.12 -14.93 -12.61
C MET A 269 -9.15 -15.52 -13.57
N ASN A 270 -10.30 -14.85 -13.71
CA ASN A 270 -11.28 -15.21 -14.72
C ASN A 270 -11.27 -14.14 -15.81
N ALA A 271 -10.89 -14.53 -17.03
CA ALA A 271 -10.77 -13.60 -18.15
C ALA A 271 -12.01 -12.73 -18.41
N ALA A 272 -13.21 -13.31 -18.24
CA ALA A 272 -14.45 -12.59 -18.49
C ALA A 272 -14.87 -11.68 -17.34
N ALA A 273 -14.58 -12.06 -16.09
CA ALA A 273 -15.00 -11.33 -14.89
C ALA A 273 -13.93 -10.35 -14.38
N ASP A 274 -12.67 -10.61 -14.70
CA ASP A 274 -11.53 -9.82 -14.23
C ASP A 274 -10.97 -8.90 -15.34
N ALA A 275 -11.78 -8.66 -16.37
CA ALA A 275 -11.45 -7.84 -17.53
C ALA A 275 -11.27 -6.35 -17.21
N TYR A 276 -11.49 -5.94 -15.97
CA TYR A 276 -11.49 -4.54 -15.58
C TYR A 276 -10.25 -4.19 -14.77
N ALA A 277 -9.55 -3.16 -15.21
CA ALA A 277 -8.48 -2.54 -14.42
C ALA A 277 -8.99 -2.22 -13.01
N THR A 278 -8.16 -2.41 -12.00
CA THR A 278 -8.46 -2.20 -10.57
C THR A 278 -9.32 -3.24 -9.87
N ARG A 279 -9.78 -4.30 -10.56
CA ARG A 279 -10.50 -5.38 -9.92
C ARG A 279 -9.62 -6.12 -8.94
N ILE A 280 -10.11 -6.28 -7.71
CA ILE A 280 -9.48 -7.11 -6.71
C ILE A 280 -9.91 -8.56 -6.94
N LEU A 281 -8.95 -9.46 -7.06
CA LEU A 281 -9.23 -10.87 -7.23
C LEU A 281 -9.79 -11.44 -5.92
N HIS A 282 -10.86 -12.23 -6.02
CA HIS A 282 -11.41 -12.88 -4.85
C HIS A 282 -10.37 -13.80 -4.20
N SER A 283 -10.34 -13.84 -2.88
CA SER A 283 -9.39 -14.65 -2.11
C SER A 283 -9.65 -16.17 -2.17
N GLY A 284 -10.74 -16.59 -2.77
CA GLY A 284 -11.10 -18.01 -2.99
C GLY A 284 -11.09 -18.42 -4.46
N ASN A 285 -11.21 -19.71 -4.71
CA ASN A 285 -11.38 -20.23 -6.07
C ASN A 285 -12.75 -19.83 -6.67
N ALA A 286 -12.99 -20.24 -7.93
CA ALA A 286 -14.22 -19.89 -8.67
C ALA A 286 -15.53 -20.30 -7.96
N ALA A 287 -15.49 -21.23 -7.01
CA ALA A 287 -16.65 -21.72 -6.27
C ALA A 287 -16.90 -20.97 -4.96
N GLY A 288 -15.88 -20.32 -4.36
CA GLY A 288 -15.98 -19.60 -3.10
C GLY A 288 -15.50 -18.15 -3.24
N LYS A 289 -16.46 -17.20 -3.22
CA LYS A 289 -16.14 -15.77 -3.22
C LYS A 289 -15.98 -15.30 -1.78
N TYR A 290 -14.74 -15.19 -1.34
CA TYR A 290 -14.40 -14.63 -0.03
C TYR A 290 -14.15 -13.13 -0.13
N GLY A 291 -13.80 -12.48 0.98
CA GLY A 291 -13.49 -11.06 1.03
C GLY A 291 -12.32 -10.64 0.13
N PRO A 292 -11.98 -9.34 0.11
CA PRO A 292 -10.93 -8.83 -0.77
C PRO A 292 -9.53 -9.30 -0.36
N PHE A 293 -9.32 -9.62 0.91
CA PHE A 293 -8.01 -9.95 1.45
C PHE A 293 -7.71 -11.45 1.39
N LEU A 294 -6.47 -11.79 1.12
CA LEU A 294 -5.98 -13.16 1.16
C LEU A 294 -6.00 -13.68 2.60
N PRO A 295 -6.61 -14.84 2.87
CA PRO A 295 -6.58 -15.40 4.21
C PRO A 295 -5.16 -15.72 4.64
N ARG A 296 -4.77 -15.19 5.80
CA ARG A 296 -3.49 -15.48 6.45
C ARG A 296 -3.51 -16.85 7.12
N GLN A 297 -2.36 -17.36 7.47
CA GLN A 297 -2.23 -18.56 8.29
C GLN A 297 -2.78 -18.31 9.70
N ALA A 298 -3.34 -19.34 10.32
CA ALA A 298 -3.86 -19.21 11.68
C ALA A 298 -2.79 -18.77 12.67
N GLY A 299 -3.13 -17.81 13.52
CA GLY A 299 -2.24 -17.21 14.51
C GLY A 299 -1.43 -16.01 14.03
N ASP A 300 -1.43 -15.71 12.73
CA ASP A 300 -0.71 -14.56 12.20
C ASP A 300 -1.47 -13.25 12.47
N THR A 301 -0.73 -12.21 12.82
CA THR A 301 -1.29 -10.91 13.22
C THR A 301 -1.22 -9.87 12.12
N GLY A 302 -0.52 -10.14 11.03
CA GLY A 302 -0.42 -9.25 9.88
C GLY A 302 0.41 -9.81 8.73
N VAL A 303 0.77 -8.93 7.81
CA VAL A 303 1.66 -9.20 6.70
C VAL A 303 2.79 -8.18 6.73
N ALA A 304 3.98 -8.61 7.15
CA ALA A 304 5.15 -7.73 7.20
C ALA A 304 5.74 -7.50 5.81
N ARG A 305 5.77 -8.54 4.98
CA ARG A 305 6.26 -8.51 3.59
C ARG A 305 5.82 -9.76 2.84
N VAL A 306 5.84 -9.71 1.53
CA VAL A 306 5.67 -10.89 0.68
C VAL A 306 7.01 -11.24 0.06
N ASN A 307 7.42 -12.50 0.18
CA ASN A 307 8.70 -12.96 -0.32
C ASN A 307 8.59 -13.51 -1.76
N SER A 308 7.50 -14.22 -2.05
CA SER A 308 7.25 -14.76 -3.38
C SER A 308 5.79 -15.12 -3.59
N PHE A 309 5.40 -15.22 -4.83
CA PHE A 309 4.13 -15.85 -5.23
C PHE A 309 4.24 -16.50 -6.61
N THR A 310 3.46 -17.57 -6.82
CA THR A 310 3.47 -18.37 -8.04
C THR A 310 2.05 -18.54 -8.55
N TRP A 311 1.86 -18.28 -9.83
CA TRP A 311 0.64 -18.55 -10.57
C TRP A 311 0.84 -19.74 -11.49
N SER A 312 -0.11 -20.66 -11.53
CA SER A 312 -0.08 -21.81 -12.45
C SER A 312 -1.47 -22.22 -12.88
N GLY A 313 -1.53 -22.95 -13.98
CA GLY A 313 -2.78 -23.42 -14.57
C GLY A 313 -3.38 -22.41 -15.55
N GLY A 314 -4.25 -22.90 -16.42
CA GLY A 314 -4.90 -22.12 -17.48
C GLY A 314 -4.22 -22.28 -18.84
N THR A 315 -5.00 -22.03 -19.87
CA THR A 315 -4.50 -21.86 -21.24
C THR A 315 -3.63 -20.60 -21.27
N ALA A 316 -2.57 -20.65 -22.07
CA ALA A 316 -1.59 -19.57 -22.19
C ALA A 316 -2.18 -18.17 -21.96
N TYR A 317 -1.68 -17.51 -20.92
CA TYR A 317 -1.99 -16.10 -20.68
C TYR A 317 -1.32 -15.29 -21.79
N THR A 318 -2.03 -15.12 -22.87
CA THR A 318 -1.59 -14.32 -24.02
C THR A 318 -2.11 -12.91 -23.83
N GLY A 319 -1.28 -12.00 -23.37
CA GLY A 319 -1.67 -10.60 -23.27
C GLY A 319 -0.78 -9.78 -22.34
N THR A 320 -0.94 -8.49 -22.41
CA THR A 320 -0.22 -7.49 -21.61
C THR A 320 -0.80 -7.33 -20.19
N GLY A 321 -1.53 -8.33 -19.68
CA GLY A 321 -2.14 -8.29 -18.37
C GLY A 321 -1.11 -8.09 -17.25
N VAL A 322 -1.45 -7.29 -16.28
CA VAL A 322 -0.63 -7.03 -15.10
C VAL A 322 -1.46 -7.29 -13.86
N VAL A 323 -0.92 -8.15 -13.03
CA VAL A 323 -1.45 -8.40 -11.69
C VAL A 323 -0.46 -7.88 -10.67
N ALA A 324 -0.98 -7.26 -9.65
CA ALA A 324 -0.16 -6.83 -8.52
C ALA A 324 -0.68 -7.41 -7.22
N LEU A 325 0.24 -7.79 -6.37
CA LEU A 325 -0.04 -8.04 -4.97
C LEU A 325 0.18 -6.74 -4.20
N VAL A 326 -0.82 -6.35 -3.44
CA VAL A 326 -0.81 -5.12 -2.63
C VAL A 326 -0.86 -5.52 -1.16
N ILE A 327 -0.02 -4.91 -0.33
CA ILE A 327 -0.13 -4.95 1.13
C ILE A 327 -0.75 -3.62 1.56
N ALA A 328 -1.81 -3.69 2.34
CA ALA A 328 -2.47 -2.51 2.87
C ALA A 328 -2.96 -2.71 4.31
N ARG A 329 -3.05 -1.63 5.06
CA ARG A 329 -3.68 -1.59 6.38
C ARG A 329 -5.11 -1.11 6.23
N PRO A 330 -6.14 -1.95 6.51
CA PRO A 330 -7.51 -1.47 6.62
C PRO A 330 -7.65 -0.50 7.79
N LEU A 331 -8.29 0.64 7.55
CA LEU A 331 -8.49 1.68 8.55
C LEU A 331 -9.94 1.76 9.02
N LEU A 332 -10.88 1.74 8.09
CA LEU A 332 -12.32 1.80 8.41
C LEU A 332 -13.18 1.23 7.28
N ASP A 333 -14.41 0.93 7.63
CA ASP A 333 -15.47 0.51 6.72
C ASP A 333 -16.59 1.56 6.71
N LEU A 334 -17.16 1.80 5.53
CA LEU A 334 -18.32 2.66 5.32
C LEU A 334 -19.36 1.91 4.49
N HIS A 335 -20.59 1.88 4.98
CA HIS A 335 -21.74 1.31 4.26
C HIS A 335 -22.48 2.42 3.52
N ILE A 336 -22.68 2.27 2.20
CA ILE A 336 -23.43 3.19 1.36
C ILE A 336 -24.74 2.48 0.98
N PRO A 337 -25.89 2.88 1.56
CA PRO A 337 -27.12 2.11 1.46
C PRO A 337 -27.75 2.13 0.07
N ALA A 338 -27.51 3.19 -0.70
CA ALA A 338 -28.06 3.33 -2.04
C ALA A 338 -27.17 4.20 -2.92
N THR A 339 -27.33 4.08 -4.22
CA THR A 339 -26.61 4.93 -5.20
C THR A 339 -27.07 6.38 -5.10
N GLY A 340 -26.14 7.31 -5.26
CA GLY A 340 -26.41 8.76 -5.20
C GLY A 340 -26.73 9.27 -3.78
N VAL A 341 -26.74 8.40 -2.77
CA VAL A 341 -26.96 8.78 -1.39
C VAL A 341 -25.61 8.98 -0.71
N TRP A 342 -25.45 10.11 -0.06
CA TRP A 342 -24.29 10.38 0.80
C TRP A 342 -24.45 9.60 2.09
N SER A 343 -23.44 8.81 2.41
CA SER A 343 -23.31 8.09 3.66
C SER A 343 -22.18 8.67 4.46
N GLU A 344 -22.37 8.86 5.74
CA GLU A 344 -21.40 9.50 6.63
C GLU A 344 -21.24 8.69 7.91
N ARG A 345 -20.02 8.67 8.42
CA ARG A 345 -19.67 8.03 9.68
C ARG A 345 -18.84 8.99 10.53
N ASP A 346 -19.45 9.50 11.60
CA ASP A 346 -18.80 10.23 12.65
C ASP A 346 -18.01 9.28 13.56
N LEU A 347 -16.72 9.54 13.71
CA LEU A 347 -15.80 8.73 14.52
C LEU A 347 -15.44 9.41 15.84
N VAL A 348 -15.87 10.65 16.08
CA VAL A 348 -15.55 11.41 17.29
C VAL A 348 -16.03 10.69 18.54
N ASN A 349 -17.21 10.07 18.49
CA ASN A 349 -17.75 9.26 19.59
C ASN A 349 -16.97 7.96 19.85
N GLN A 350 -15.96 7.65 19.04
CA GLN A 350 -15.13 6.45 19.13
C GLN A 350 -13.69 6.82 19.51
N LEU A 351 -13.49 7.85 20.32
CA LEU A 351 -12.16 8.41 20.67
C LEU A 351 -11.05 7.37 20.86
N PRO A 352 -11.20 6.32 21.68
CA PRO A 352 -10.14 5.32 21.85
C PRO A 352 -9.87 4.48 20.61
N SER A 353 -10.81 4.45 19.65
CA SER A 353 -10.78 3.61 18.46
C SER A 353 -10.76 4.39 17.15
N MET A 354 -10.58 5.71 17.20
CA MET A 354 -10.44 6.50 15.98
C MET A 354 -9.24 6.01 15.17
N PRO A 355 -9.42 5.76 13.85
CA PRO A 355 -8.32 5.29 13.02
C PRO A 355 -7.16 6.29 13.03
N ARG A 356 -5.98 5.82 13.41
CA ARG A 356 -4.76 6.59 13.31
C ARG A 356 -4.23 6.56 11.88
N VAL A 357 -3.83 7.73 11.38
CA VAL A 357 -3.18 7.88 10.07
C VAL A 357 -1.72 8.24 10.32
N LEU A 358 -0.82 7.39 9.85
CA LEU A 358 0.61 7.63 9.98
C LEU A 358 1.10 8.67 8.97
N ASP A 359 2.16 9.36 9.29
CA ASP A 359 2.85 10.21 8.35
C ASP A 359 3.29 9.40 7.12
N GLY A 360 3.05 9.93 5.95
CA GLY A 360 3.32 9.25 4.69
C GLY A 360 2.31 8.14 4.30
N ALA A 361 1.14 8.06 4.95
CA ALA A 361 0.10 7.13 4.57
C ALA A 361 -0.34 7.31 3.10
N CYS A 362 -0.57 6.20 2.41
CA CYS A 362 -1.08 6.18 1.03
C CYS A 362 -2.54 5.73 1.05
N LEU A 363 -3.44 6.65 1.37
CA LEU A 363 -4.86 6.36 1.56
C LEU A 363 -5.56 6.09 0.24
N ALA A 364 -6.31 5.00 0.18
CA ALA A 364 -7.11 4.64 -0.98
C ALA A 364 -8.42 3.98 -0.59
N TRP A 365 -9.44 4.14 -1.44
CA TRP A 365 -10.70 3.43 -1.28
C TRP A 365 -10.69 2.10 -2.03
N MET A 366 -11.23 1.08 -1.38
CA MET A 366 -11.69 -0.16 -1.98
C MET A 366 -13.21 -0.16 -1.93
N VAL A 367 -13.87 -0.49 -3.02
CA VAL A 367 -15.34 -0.51 -3.07
C VAL A 367 -15.86 -1.86 -3.54
N PHE A 368 -16.98 -2.27 -2.96
CA PHE A 368 -17.73 -3.46 -3.35
C PHE A 368 -19.17 -3.07 -3.59
N GLY A 369 -19.74 -3.45 -4.71
CA GLY A 369 -21.13 -3.20 -5.03
C GLY A 369 -21.87 -4.45 -5.43
N THR A 370 -23.13 -4.57 -5.02
CA THR A 370 -24.03 -5.63 -5.51
C THR A 370 -24.57 -5.29 -6.91
N GLY A 371 -24.50 -4.02 -7.32
CA GLY A 371 -24.80 -3.53 -8.68
C GLY A 371 -23.54 -3.17 -9.46
N ALA A 372 -23.66 -3.11 -10.77
CA ALA A 372 -22.59 -2.62 -11.66
C ALA A 372 -22.65 -1.09 -11.78
N THR A 373 -21.47 -0.47 -12.00
CA THR A 373 -21.40 0.95 -12.38
C THR A 373 -21.51 1.11 -13.90
N THR A 374 -21.90 2.29 -14.35
CA THR A 374 -21.66 2.72 -15.73
C THR A 374 -20.26 3.33 -15.86
N ALA A 375 -19.76 3.43 -17.09
CA ALA A 375 -18.50 4.12 -17.34
C ALA A 375 -18.57 5.57 -16.83
N ASN A 376 -17.47 6.02 -16.19
CA ASN A 376 -17.33 7.35 -15.61
C ASN A 376 -18.31 7.70 -14.48
N SER A 377 -18.92 6.70 -13.82
CA SER A 377 -19.70 6.95 -12.60
C SER A 377 -18.78 7.44 -11.49
N PRO A 378 -19.06 8.58 -10.84
CA PRO A 378 -18.19 9.09 -9.78
C PRO A 378 -18.41 8.33 -8.47
N PHE A 379 -17.31 8.02 -7.80
CA PHE A 379 -17.24 7.77 -6.38
C PHE A 379 -16.68 9.02 -5.73
N THR A 380 -17.46 9.69 -4.91
CA THR A 380 -17.04 10.90 -4.20
C THR A 380 -16.90 10.60 -2.71
N SER A 381 -15.89 11.15 -2.08
CA SER A 381 -15.70 11.02 -0.64
C SER A 381 -15.14 12.27 -0.02
N ALA A 382 -15.37 12.42 1.27
CA ALA A 382 -14.75 13.42 2.13
C ALA A 382 -14.19 12.74 3.37
N ILE A 383 -13.00 13.13 3.79
CA ILE A 383 -12.35 12.63 4.99
C ILE A 383 -11.89 13.83 5.81
N ASP A 384 -12.28 13.85 7.07
CA ASP A 384 -11.87 14.86 8.01
C ASP A 384 -10.80 14.30 8.95
N PHE A 385 -9.67 14.99 9.02
CA PHE A 385 -8.53 14.65 9.84
C PHE A 385 -8.34 15.69 10.95
N ALA A 386 -7.91 15.23 12.11
CA ALA A 386 -7.41 16.09 13.17
C ALA A 386 -6.17 15.47 13.80
N TRP A 387 -5.32 16.32 14.42
CA TRP A 387 -4.09 15.86 15.08
C TRP A 387 -3.79 16.62 16.35
N GLY A 388 -3.15 15.91 17.33
CA GLY A 388 -2.77 16.46 18.64
C GLY A 388 -1.81 15.55 19.37
#